data_207a97ac6e666e7729809b0d8ef9f989
#
_entry.id   207a97ac6e666e7729809b0d8ef9f989
#
_cell.length_a   1.000
_cell.length_b   1.000
_cell.length_c   1.000
_cell.angle_alpha   90.00
_cell.angle_beta   90.00
_cell.angle_gamma   90.00
#
_symmetry.space_group_name_H-M   'P 1'
#
loop_
_entity.id
_entity.type
_entity.pdbx_description
1 polymer ?
#
loop_
_entity_poly.entity_id
_entity_poly.type
_entity_poly.pdbx_seq_one_letter_code
_entity_poly.pdbx_strand_id
1 'polypeptide(L)'
;MLKLFYTLLLVLFVASCGIMTPGSAPRNLDNACSIVQQRPQYLRAFKATERKWGVPINVQMAIIHQESRFKKAAKTPRKYFLGIIPSGRQSSAYGFAQALDGTWSEYKRSTGRFAARRSSIRDAADFIGWYMTETKRRSGVALSDARNQYLAYHEGQGGFMRGTHLKKPWLLAIADKVANRSSTYRRQLKGCGKI
;
A
#
# COMPACT_ATOMS: atom_id res chain seq x y z
N MET A 1 -19.31 3.58 -52.99
CA MET A 1 -18.12 4.10 -52.30
C MET A 1 -18.48 4.90 -51.01
N LEU A 2 -19.51 5.74 -51.01
CA LEU A 2 -19.89 6.53 -49.87
C LEU A 2 -20.35 5.70 -48.64
N LYS A 3 -21.12 4.61 -48.84
CA LYS A 3 -21.56 3.71 -47.75
C LYS A 3 -20.43 2.92 -47.07
N LEU A 4 -19.34 2.63 -47.74
CA LEU A 4 -18.16 1.98 -47.17
C LEU A 4 -17.37 2.92 -46.25
N PHE A 5 -17.38 4.22 -46.56
CA PHE A 5 -16.71 5.25 -45.73
C PHE A 5 -17.41 5.48 -44.41
N TYR A 6 -18.75 5.43 -44.36
CA TYR A 6 -19.53 5.59 -43.14
C TYR A 6 -19.38 4.38 -42.19
N THR A 7 -19.28 3.17 -42.71
CA THR A 7 -19.03 1.96 -41.92
C THR A 7 -17.63 1.95 -41.30
N LEU A 8 -16.63 2.45 -42.02
CA LEU A 8 -15.25 2.54 -41.52
C LEU A 8 -15.13 3.62 -40.41
N LEU A 9 -15.86 4.73 -40.53
CA LEU A 9 -15.89 5.80 -39.53
C LEU A 9 -16.58 5.36 -38.23
N LEU A 10 -17.63 4.52 -38.33
CA LEU A 10 -18.37 4.02 -37.16
C LEU A 10 -17.55 3.04 -36.29
N VAL A 11 -16.67 2.25 -36.93
CA VAL A 11 -15.80 1.28 -36.22
C VAL A 11 -14.68 1.97 -35.42
N LEU A 12 -14.27 3.18 -35.82
CA LEU A 12 -13.23 3.94 -35.13
C LEU A 12 -13.72 4.61 -33.81
N PHE A 13 -15.05 4.76 -33.62
CA PHE A 13 -15.60 5.40 -32.42
C PHE A 13 -15.81 4.46 -31.21
N VAL A 14 -15.71 3.13 -31.39
CA VAL A 14 -15.95 2.16 -30.29
C VAL A 14 -14.66 1.76 -29.54
N ALA A 15 -13.49 2.28 -29.92
CA ALA A 15 -12.20 1.87 -29.33
C ALA A 15 -11.74 2.75 -28.16
N SER A 16 -12.60 3.61 -27.60
CA SER A 16 -12.25 4.49 -26.45
C SER A 16 -12.72 3.98 -25.10
N CYS A 17 -12.90 2.67 -24.93
CA CYS A 17 -12.91 2.08 -23.60
C CYS A 17 -11.48 2.05 -23.09
N GLY A 18 -11.13 2.98 -22.19
CA GLY A 18 -9.81 3.03 -21.58
C GLY A 18 -9.40 1.69 -20.99
N ILE A 19 -8.55 0.96 -21.70
CA ILE A 19 -7.99 -0.32 -21.28
C ILE A 19 -7.20 -0.05 -20.00
N MET A 20 -7.78 -0.44 -18.85
CA MET A 20 -7.05 -0.45 -17.59
C MET A 20 -5.99 -1.52 -17.69
N THR A 21 -4.74 -1.13 -17.90
CA THR A 21 -3.61 -2.07 -17.92
C THR A 21 -3.59 -2.89 -16.62
N PRO A 22 -3.62 -4.23 -16.71
CA PRO A 22 -3.54 -5.10 -15.52
C PRO A 22 -2.28 -4.77 -14.73
N GLY A 23 -2.45 -4.31 -13.48
CA GLY A 23 -1.33 -3.98 -12.58
C GLY A 23 -0.98 -2.51 -12.42
N SER A 24 -1.63 -1.58 -13.14
CA SER A 24 -1.53 -0.14 -12.83
C SER A 24 -2.16 0.20 -11.48
N ALA A 25 -1.66 1.26 -10.83
CA ALA A 25 -2.32 1.81 -9.63
C ALA A 25 -3.74 2.29 -9.96
N PRO A 26 -4.67 2.28 -8.99
CA PRO A 26 -6.00 2.88 -9.17
C PRO A 26 -5.87 4.37 -9.49
N ARG A 27 -6.86 4.90 -10.22
CA ARG A 27 -7.02 6.36 -10.39
C ARG A 27 -7.64 6.94 -9.12
N ASN A 28 -7.43 8.23 -8.89
CA ASN A 28 -8.00 8.95 -7.75
C ASN A 28 -7.72 8.26 -6.40
N LEU A 29 -6.45 8.28 -6.00
CA LEU A 29 -5.99 7.66 -4.75
C LEU A 29 -6.47 8.38 -3.49
N ASP A 30 -7.09 9.55 -3.61
CA ASP A 30 -7.68 10.30 -2.48
C ASP A 30 -9.12 9.84 -2.16
N ASN A 31 -9.70 8.95 -2.98
CA ASN A 31 -11.03 8.40 -2.77
C ASN A 31 -10.98 6.87 -2.58
N ALA A 32 -11.17 6.42 -1.32
CA ALA A 32 -11.15 5.01 -0.97
C ALA A 32 -12.22 4.18 -1.71
N CYS A 33 -13.41 4.74 -1.90
CA CYS A 33 -14.49 4.06 -2.64
C CYS A 33 -14.09 3.82 -4.10
N SER A 34 -13.50 4.83 -4.74
CA SER A 34 -12.97 4.72 -6.11
C SER A 34 -11.88 3.64 -6.21
N ILE A 35 -10.95 3.59 -5.25
CA ILE A 35 -9.89 2.58 -5.21
C ILE A 35 -10.48 1.18 -5.18
N VAL A 36 -11.41 0.90 -4.26
CA VAL A 36 -11.96 -0.45 -4.07
C VAL A 36 -12.97 -0.83 -5.16
N GLN A 37 -13.63 0.13 -5.79
CA GLN A 37 -14.49 -0.10 -6.97
C GLN A 37 -13.64 -0.49 -8.19
N GLN A 38 -12.56 0.22 -8.45
CA GLN A 38 -11.64 -0.07 -9.56
C GLN A 38 -10.87 -1.38 -9.36
N ARG A 39 -10.63 -1.77 -8.10
CA ARG A 39 -9.86 -2.95 -7.71
C ARG A 39 -10.59 -3.75 -6.62
N PRO A 40 -11.68 -4.47 -6.94
CA PRO A 40 -12.46 -5.22 -5.93
C PRO A 40 -11.61 -6.23 -5.14
N GLN A 41 -10.56 -6.78 -5.77
CA GLN A 41 -9.61 -7.68 -5.10
C GLN A 41 -8.86 -7.00 -3.95
N TYR A 42 -8.68 -5.66 -3.95
CA TYR A 42 -8.06 -4.94 -2.84
C TYR A 42 -8.96 -4.97 -1.61
N LEU A 43 -10.25 -4.69 -1.78
CA LEU A 43 -11.21 -4.77 -0.67
C LEU A 43 -11.27 -6.17 -0.07
N ARG A 44 -11.28 -7.23 -0.92
CA ARG A 44 -11.25 -8.62 -0.45
C ARG A 44 -9.99 -8.91 0.37
N ALA A 45 -8.83 -8.44 -0.09
CA ALA A 45 -7.56 -8.60 0.62
C ALA A 45 -7.59 -7.90 1.99
N PHE A 46 -8.03 -6.63 2.02
CA PHE A 46 -8.10 -5.84 3.26
C PHE A 46 -9.09 -6.42 4.26
N LYS A 47 -10.28 -6.86 3.81
CA LYS A 47 -11.25 -7.56 4.68
C LYS A 47 -10.70 -8.87 5.24
N ALA A 48 -9.95 -9.63 4.44
CA ALA A 48 -9.31 -10.86 4.92
C ALA A 48 -8.25 -10.57 5.99
N THR A 49 -7.44 -9.54 5.79
CA THR A 49 -6.44 -9.09 6.76
C THR A 49 -7.09 -8.55 8.04
N GLU A 50 -8.14 -7.75 7.92
CA GLU A 50 -8.89 -7.24 9.09
C GLU A 50 -9.47 -8.38 9.92
N ARG A 51 -10.11 -9.37 9.29
CA ARG A 51 -10.63 -10.57 10.00
C ARG A 51 -9.53 -11.37 10.68
N LYS A 52 -8.37 -11.51 10.06
CA LYS A 52 -7.27 -12.34 10.58
C LYS A 52 -6.45 -11.63 11.67
N TRP A 53 -6.17 -10.36 11.48
CA TRP A 53 -5.21 -9.60 12.28
C TRP A 53 -5.84 -8.45 13.09
N GLY A 54 -7.12 -8.14 12.86
CA GLY A 54 -7.81 -7.04 13.52
C GLY A 54 -7.40 -5.64 13.05
N VAL A 55 -6.58 -5.51 12.02
CA VAL A 55 -6.14 -4.20 11.51
C VAL A 55 -7.22 -3.59 10.62
N PRO A 56 -7.76 -2.39 10.93
CA PRO A 56 -8.83 -1.78 10.15
C PRO A 56 -8.44 -1.53 8.69
N ILE A 57 -9.39 -1.72 7.77
CA ILE A 57 -9.19 -1.56 6.31
C ILE A 57 -8.58 -0.20 5.97
N ASN A 58 -9.11 0.89 6.57
CA ASN A 58 -8.64 2.25 6.32
C ASN A 58 -7.18 2.47 6.73
N VAL A 59 -6.72 1.82 7.80
CA VAL A 59 -5.32 1.87 8.25
C VAL A 59 -4.42 1.16 7.25
N GLN A 60 -4.77 -0.06 6.84
CA GLN A 60 -4.04 -0.83 5.81
C GLN A 60 -3.89 -0.02 4.51
N MET A 61 -5.00 0.58 4.05
CA MET A 61 -5.03 1.40 2.83
C MET A 61 -4.14 2.64 2.95
N ALA A 62 -4.15 3.33 4.09
CA ALA A 62 -3.34 4.52 4.32
C ALA A 62 -1.84 4.21 4.30
N ILE A 63 -1.43 3.10 4.92
CA ILE A 63 -0.03 2.62 4.87
C ILE A 63 0.38 2.30 3.42
N ILE A 64 -0.39 1.48 2.70
CA ILE A 64 -0.08 1.12 1.30
C ILE A 64 -0.04 2.36 0.39
N HIS A 65 -0.94 3.33 0.63
CA HIS A 65 -0.89 4.60 -0.07
C HIS A 65 0.44 5.31 0.15
N GLN A 66 0.88 5.43 1.40
CA GLN A 66 2.13 6.12 1.75
C GLN A 66 3.35 5.39 1.18
N GLU A 67 3.38 4.05 1.27
CA GLU A 67 4.52 3.25 0.87
C GLU A 67 4.71 3.16 -0.66
N SER A 68 3.65 2.93 -1.40
CA SER A 68 3.76 2.62 -2.84
C SER A 68 2.79 3.39 -3.73
N ARG A 69 1.85 4.15 -3.17
CA ARG A 69 0.71 4.70 -3.91
C ARG A 69 -0.03 3.62 -4.71
N PHE A 70 -0.20 2.45 -4.10
CA PHE A 70 -0.81 1.25 -4.71
C PHE A 70 -0.08 0.73 -5.96
N LYS A 71 1.21 1.04 -6.14
CA LYS A 71 2.04 0.49 -7.22
C LYS A 71 2.57 -0.88 -6.82
N LYS A 72 2.14 -1.96 -7.54
CA LYS A 72 2.48 -3.35 -7.18
C LYS A 72 3.97 -3.67 -7.25
N ALA A 73 4.72 -2.97 -8.09
CA ALA A 73 6.16 -3.18 -8.31
C ALA A 73 6.99 -1.95 -7.92
N ALA A 74 6.51 -1.17 -6.92
CA ALA A 74 7.24 -0.01 -6.43
C ALA A 74 8.63 -0.43 -5.93
N LYS A 75 9.63 0.36 -6.25
CA LYS A 75 11.04 0.16 -5.88
C LYS A 75 11.62 1.49 -5.43
N THR A 76 12.58 1.46 -4.49
CA THR A 76 13.34 2.66 -4.12
C THR A 76 14.17 3.20 -5.29
N PRO A 77 14.48 4.52 -5.29
CA PRO A 77 15.35 5.12 -6.31
C PRO A 77 16.69 4.39 -6.43
N ARG A 78 17.30 4.46 -7.61
CA ARG A 78 18.66 3.99 -7.83
C ARG A 78 19.65 4.96 -7.20
N LYS A 79 20.73 4.43 -6.67
CA LYS A 79 21.93 5.19 -6.35
C LYS A 79 22.81 5.25 -7.59
N TYR A 80 23.55 6.33 -7.74
CA TYR A 80 24.49 6.51 -8.81
C TYR A 80 25.86 6.84 -8.22
N PHE A 81 26.89 6.16 -8.69
CA PHE A 81 28.29 6.51 -8.44
C PHE A 81 28.67 7.61 -9.45
N LEU A 82 29.31 8.68 -8.98
CA LEU A 82 29.65 9.88 -9.78
C LEU A 82 28.44 10.48 -10.53
N GLY A 83 27.21 10.28 -10.02
CA GLY A 83 26.00 10.83 -10.63
C GLY A 83 25.48 10.12 -11.90
N ILE A 84 26.26 9.21 -12.50
CA ILE A 84 25.97 8.60 -13.80
C ILE A 84 25.96 7.07 -13.81
N ILE A 85 26.79 6.42 -13.00
CA ILE A 85 26.92 4.95 -13.00
C ILE A 85 25.94 4.35 -11.98
N PRO A 86 24.93 3.52 -12.38
CA PRO A 86 24.02 2.90 -11.43
C PRO A 86 24.77 2.00 -10.43
N SER A 87 24.70 2.30 -9.14
CA SER A 87 25.36 1.56 -8.06
C SER A 87 24.40 0.84 -7.11
N GLY A 88 23.26 0.39 -7.63
CA GLY A 88 22.23 -0.32 -6.85
C GLY A 88 21.04 0.56 -6.46
N ARG A 89 20.35 0.21 -5.37
CA ARG A 89 19.18 0.94 -4.85
C ARG A 89 19.43 1.42 -3.42
N GLN A 90 18.63 2.41 -2.99
CA GLN A 90 18.73 2.96 -1.63
C GLN A 90 18.42 1.92 -0.56
N SER A 91 17.50 0.98 -0.85
CA SER A 91 17.16 -0.14 0.02
C SER A 91 16.58 -1.30 -0.78
N SER A 92 16.36 -2.45 -0.11
CA SER A 92 15.68 -3.63 -0.66
C SER A 92 14.14 -3.52 -0.64
N ALA A 93 13.57 -2.37 -0.24
CA ALA A 93 12.13 -2.14 -0.18
C ALA A 93 11.46 -2.37 -1.54
N TYR A 94 10.37 -3.18 -1.55
CA TYR A 94 9.71 -3.58 -2.78
C TYR A 94 8.22 -3.81 -2.59
N GLY A 95 7.46 -3.54 -3.68
CA GLY A 95 6.06 -3.89 -3.81
C GLY A 95 5.10 -2.96 -3.09
N PHE A 96 3.87 -3.42 -2.83
CA PHE A 96 2.81 -2.62 -2.24
C PHE A 96 3.16 -2.06 -0.86
N ALA A 97 3.76 -2.87 0.00
CA ALA A 97 4.07 -2.55 1.38
C ALA A 97 5.50 -2.03 1.59
N GLN A 98 6.32 -1.93 0.54
CA GLN A 98 7.72 -1.53 0.62
C GLN A 98 8.51 -2.29 1.71
N ALA A 99 8.13 -3.57 1.93
CA ALA A 99 8.82 -4.42 2.90
C ALA A 99 10.28 -4.66 2.49
N LEU A 100 11.20 -4.56 3.45
CA LEU A 100 12.61 -4.94 3.29
C LEU A 100 12.77 -6.46 3.20
N ASP A 101 13.83 -6.94 2.56
CA ASP A 101 14.09 -8.38 2.38
C ASP A 101 14.12 -9.15 3.71
N GLY A 102 14.83 -8.62 4.72
CA GLY A 102 14.93 -9.24 6.05
C GLY A 102 13.58 -9.38 6.74
N THR A 103 12.81 -8.27 6.80
CA THR A 103 11.48 -8.25 7.43
C THR A 103 10.48 -9.12 6.68
N TRP A 104 10.55 -9.15 5.35
CA TRP A 104 9.71 -10.04 4.54
C TRP A 104 10.03 -11.51 4.76
N SER A 105 11.30 -11.85 4.92
CA SER A 105 11.73 -13.20 5.23
C SER A 105 11.31 -13.64 6.64
N GLU A 106 11.37 -12.73 7.62
CA GLU A 106 10.85 -12.97 8.97
C GLU A 106 9.34 -13.26 8.94
N TYR A 107 8.55 -12.40 8.25
CA TYR A 107 7.12 -12.62 8.05
C TYR A 107 6.82 -14.00 7.44
N LYS A 108 7.54 -14.39 6.39
CA LYS A 108 7.33 -15.70 5.75
C LYS A 108 7.59 -16.86 6.71
N ARG A 109 8.66 -16.77 7.48
CA ARG A 109 9.01 -17.83 8.47
C ARG A 109 7.98 -17.90 9.59
N SER A 110 7.61 -16.75 10.17
CA SER A 110 6.69 -16.69 11.32
C SER A 110 5.25 -17.08 10.99
N THR A 111 4.85 -16.96 9.71
CA THR A 111 3.48 -17.23 9.27
C THR A 111 3.33 -18.48 8.40
N GLY A 112 4.43 -19.16 8.05
CA GLY A 112 4.44 -20.30 7.12
C GLY A 112 4.13 -19.93 5.66
N ARG A 113 4.08 -18.64 5.30
CA ARG A 113 3.65 -18.17 3.97
C ARG A 113 4.81 -18.05 2.99
N PHE A 114 5.54 -19.12 2.76
CA PHE A 114 6.77 -19.14 1.95
C PHE A 114 6.56 -18.69 0.50
N ALA A 115 5.39 -18.96 -0.08
CA ALA A 115 5.02 -18.54 -1.44
C ALA A 115 4.53 -17.09 -1.55
N ALA A 116 4.47 -16.32 -0.46
CA ALA A 116 3.99 -14.93 -0.46
C ALA A 116 4.88 -14.03 -1.32
N ARG A 117 4.25 -13.07 -2.03
CA ARG A 117 4.90 -12.13 -2.95
C ARG A 117 4.60 -10.69 -2.59
N ARG A 118 5.62 -9.83 -2.46
CA ARG A 118 5.48 -8.40 -2.14
C ARG A 118 4.68 -7.60 -3.19
N SER A 119 4.59 -8.12 -4.41
CA SER A 119 3.78 -7.56 -5.52
C SER A 119 2.32 -8.04 -5.53
N SER A 120 1.92 -8.91 -4.61
CA SER A 120 0.53 -9.34 -4.42
C SER A 120 -0.13 -8.48 -3.34
N ILE A 121 -1.27 -7.86 -3.64
CA ILE A 121 -1.99 -7.03 -2.66
C ILE A 121 -2.46 -7.86 -1.46
N ARG A 122 -2.87 -9.12 -1.68
CA ARG A 122 -3.27 -10.04 -0.61
C ARG A 122 -2.13 -10.32 0.36
N ASP A 123 -0.95 -10.59 -0.18
CA ASP A 123 0.20 -10.94 0.66
C ASP A 123 0.80 -9.70 1.34
N ALA A 124 0.77 -8.55 0.65
CA ALA A 124 1.22 -7.27 1.22
C ALA A 124 0.29 -6.78 2.33
N ALA A 125 -1.03 -6.92 2.18
CA ALA A 125 -1.99 -6.60 3.24
C ALA A 125 -1.83 -7.53 4.45
N ASP A 126 -1.70 -8.84 4.22
CA ASP A 126 -1.46 -9.82 5.29
C ASP A 126 -0.14 -9.54 6.04
N PHE A 127 0.92 -9.15 5.32
CA PHE A 127 2.18 -8.68 5.91
C PHE A 127 2.00 -7.45 6.81
N ILE A 128 1.26 -6.44 6.34
CA ILE A 128 0.95 -5.26 7.16
C ILE A 128 0.19 -5.66 8.41
N GLY A 129 -0.79 -6.56 8.29
CA GLY A 129 -1.55 -7.08 9.41
C GLY A 129 -0.66 -7.76 10.46
N TRP A 130 0.22 -8.65 10.02
CA TRP A 130 1.22 -9.30 10.87
C TRP A 130 2.14 -8.28 11.55
N TYR A 131 2.72 -7.37 10.80
CA TYR A 131 3.67 -6.37 11.33
C TYR A 131 3.04 -5.47 12.39
N MET A 132 1.82 -4.97 12.14
CA MET A 132 1.10 -4.13 13.09
C MET A 132 0.69 -4.88 14.36
N THR A 133 0.35 -6.16 14.24
CA THR A 133 0.06 -7.02 15.40
C THR A 133 1.31 -7.21 16.25
N GLU A 134 2.47 -7.44 15.62
CA GLU A 134 3.75 -7.48 16.33
C GLU A 134 4.10 -6.14 16.99
N THR A 135 3.82 -5.01 16.32
CA THR A 135 3.97 -3.68 16.91
C THR A 135 3.09 -3.52 18.15
N LYS A 136 1.80 -3.88 18.05
CA LYS A 136 0.89 -3.86 19.21
C LYS A 136 1.40 -4.72 20.36
N ARG A 137 1.85 -5.93 20.06
CA ARG A 137 2.37 -6.86 21.07
C ARG A 137 3.59 -6.30 21.82
N ARG A 138 4.49 -5.61 21.11
CA ARG A 138 5.75 -5.10 21.66
C ARG A 138 5.62 -3.74 22.34
N SER A 139 4.77 -2.86 21.83
CA SER A 139 4.71 -1.44 22.23
C SER A 139 3.35 -0.99 22.77
N GLY A 140 2.33 -1.85 22.73
CA GLY A 140 0.97 -1.49 23.17
C GLY A 140 0.19 -0.61 22.16
N VAL A 141 0.77 -0.19 21.05
CA VAL A 141 0.12 0.69 20.07
C VAL A 141 -1.13 0.02 19.50
N ALA A 142 -2.27 0.68 19.59
CA ALA A 142 -3.54 0.15 19.07
C ALA A 142 -3.49 -0.06 17.55
N LEU A 143 -4.14 -1.11 17.03
CA LEU A 143 -4.19 -1.41 15.59
C LEU A 143 -4.92 -0.34 14.77
N SER A 144 -5.78 0.46 15.42
CA SER A 144 -6.48 1.61 14.82
C SER A 144 -5.67 2.91 14.82
N ASP A 145 -4.56 2.97 15.56
CA ASP A 145 -3.67 4.14 15.64
C ASP A 145 -2.74 4.17 14.42
N ALA A 146 -3.24 4.68 13.31
CA ALA A 146 -2.49 4.74 12.06
C ALA A 146 -1.19 5.55 12.15
N ARG A 147 -1.15 6.58 13.03
CA ARG A 147 0.03 7.43 13.23
C ARG A 147 1.18 6.64 13.84
N ASN A 148 0.97 6.09 15.01
CA ASN A 148 2.02 5.38 15.73
C ASN A 148 2.36 4.03 15.08
N GLN A 149 1.38 3.36 14.47
CA GLN A 149 1.65 2.18 13.65
C GLN A 149 2.56 2.50 12.45
N TYR A 150 2.37 3.66 11.79
CA TYR A 150 3.25 4.09 10.71
C TYR A 150 4.65 4.46 11.21
N LEU A 151 4.77 5.15 12.33
CA LEU A 151 6.07 5.47 12.96
C LEU A 151 6.86 4.19 13.26
N ALA A 152 6.21 3.18 13.86
CA ALA A 152 6.82 1.88 14.12
C ALA A 152 7.16 1.12 12.84
N TYR A 153 6.33 1.26 11.79
CA TYR A 153 6.58 0.66 10.49
C TYR A 153 7.84 1.21 9.83
N HIS A 154 8.03 2.52 9.88
CA HIS A 154 9.17 3.21 9.27
C HIS A 154 10.48 3.02 10.05
N GLU A 155 10.44 3.17 11.40
CA GLU A 155 11.64 3.10 12.27
C GLU A 155 12.06 1.67 12.61
N GLY A 156 11.20 0.70 12.31
CA GLY A 156 11.24 -0.61 12.93
C GLY A 156 10.76 -0.52 14.39
N GLN A 157 10.22 -1.62 14.91
CA GLN A 157 9.64 -1.68 16.26
C GLN A 157 10.64 -1.29 17.35
N GLY A 158 11.89 -1.72 17.23
CA GLY A 158 12.95 -1.37 18.18
C GLY A 158 13.31 0.13 18.16
N GLY A 159 13.39 0.73 16.97
CA GLY A 159 13.62 2.17 16.82
C GLY A 159 12.47 3.00 17.40
N PHE A 160 11.23 2.58 17.11
CA PHE A 160 10.04 3.22 17.66
C PHE A 160 10.03 3.20 19.20
N MET A 161 10.28 2.06 19.83
CA MET A 161 10.33 1.94 21.28
C MET A 161 11.44 2.78 21.93
N ARG A 162 12.55 2.98 21.25
CA ARG A 162 13.63 3.89 21.70
C ARG A 162 13.35 5.37 21.40
N GLY A 163 12.22 5.71 20.77
CA GLY A 163 11.86 7.08 20.46
C GLY A 163 12.68 7.74 19.36
N THR A 164 13.35 6.96 18.47
CA THR A 164 14.21 7.54 17.41
C THR A 164 13.44 8.45 16.44
N HIS A 165 12.14 8.21 16.27
CA HIS A 165 11.25 9.05 15.47
C HIS A 165 11.06 10.46 16.04
N LEU A 166 11.21 10.67 17.36
CA LEU A 166 11.03 11.98 17.99
C LEU A 166 12.04 13.02 17.52
N LYS A 167 13.22 12.58 17.05
CA LYS A 167 14.26 13.42 16.48
C LYS A 167 14.11 13.66 14.97
N LYS A 168 12.97 13.26 14.38
CA LYS A 168 12.72 13.32 12.92
C LYS A 168 11.41 14.07 12.62
N PRO A 169 11.38 15.43 12.69
CA PRO A 169 10.15 16.20 12.45
C PRO A 169 9.48 15.88 11.11
N TRP A 170 10.28 15.61 10.07
CA TRP A 170 9.76 15.21 8.77
C TRP A 170 8.97 13.89 8.83
N LEU A 171 9.42 12.91 9.65
CA LEU A 171 8.73 11.62 9.79
C LEU A 171 7.43 11.77 10.59
N LEU A 172 7.45 12.62 11.64
CA LEU A 172 6.25 12.96 12.41
C LEU A 172 5.19 13.57 11.49
N ALA A 173 5.57 14.53 10.64
CA ALA A 173 4.68 15.14 9.66
C ALA A 173 4.11 14.14 8.63
N ILE A 174 4.89 13.14 8.20
CA ILE A 174 4.40 12.06 7.33
C ILE A 174 3.41 11.17 8.11
N ALA A 175 3.71 10.81 9.34
CA ALA A 175 2.81 9.99 10.17
C ALA A 175 1.45 10.69 10.39
N ASP A 176 1.44 12.01 10.58
CA ASP A 176 0.21 12.81 10.68
C ASP A 176 -0.59 12.77 9.35
N LYS A 177 0.07 12.85 8.20
CA LYS A 177 -0.58 12.68 6.88
C LYS A 177 -1.19 11.28 6.73
N VAL A 178 -0.52 10.23 7.20
CA VAL A 178 -1.04 8.86 7.19
C VAL A 178 -2.28 8.73 8.08
N ALA A 179 -2.26 9.30 9.29
CA ALA A 179 -3.40 9.32 10.20
C ALA A 179 -4.61 10.04 9.59
N ASN A 180 -4.39 11.23 9.02
CA ASN A 180 -5.43 12.01 8.36
C ASN A 180 -6.02 11.27 7.15
N ARG A 181 -5.19 10.61 6.34
CA ARG A 181 -5.64 9.78 5.21
C ARG A 181 -6.45 8.58 5.69
N SER A 182 -6.00 7.91 6.74
CA SER A 182 -6.72 6.79 7.36
C SER A 182 -8.13 7.23 7.81
N SER A 183 -8.23 8.37 8.49
CA SER A 183 -9.51 8.94 8.92
C SER A 183 -10.42 9.28 7.75
N THR A 184 -9.87 9.87 6.70
CA THR A 184 -10.61 10.20 5.45
C THR A 184 -11.11 8.92 4.76
N TYR A 185 -10.25 7.92 4.59
CA TYR A 185 -10.64 6.64 4.01
C TYR A 185 -11.74 5.93 4.82
N ARG A 186 -11.68 6.01 6.16
CA ARG A 186 -12.74 5.46 7.02
C ARG A 186 -14.08 6.11 6.74
N ARG A 187 -14.15 7.45 6.71
CA ARG A 187 -15.40 8.16 6.40
C ARG A 187 -15.96 7.80 5.03
N GLN A 188 -15.09 7.76 4.01
CA GLN A 188 -15.48 7.41 2.64
C GLN A 188 -16.00 5.97 2.54
N LEU A 189 -15.29 5.00 3.11
CA LEU A 189 -15.71 3.58 3.08
C LEU A 189 -17.02 3.35 3.81
N LYS A 190 -17.27 4.06 4.92
CA LYS A 190 -18.58 4.07 5.60
C LYS A 190 -19.64 4.66 4.67
N GLY A 191 -19.39 5.81 4.07
CA GLY A 191 -20.35 6.48 3.19
C GLY A 191 -20.75 5.68 1.95
N CYS A 192 -19.87 4.78 1.46
CA CYS A 192 -20.20 3.89 0.34
C CYS A 192 -20.52 2.43 0.76
N GLY A 193 -20.75 2.16 2.04
CA GLY A 193 -21.20 0.87 2.55
C GLY A 193 -20.17 -0.28 2.38
N LYS A 194 -18.87 0.02 2.52
CA LYS A 194 -17.79 -0.98 2.39
C LYS A 194 -17.28 -1.49 3.73
N ILE A 195 -17.50 -0.71 4.81
CA ILE A 195 -17.25 -1.04 6.21
C ILE A 195 -18.40 -0.57 7.08
#